data_3a0d9d3605a34878cce3e1cc2ab205ca
#
_entry.id   3a0d9d3605a34878cce3e1cc2ab205ca
#
_cell.length_a   1.000
_cell.length_b   1.000
_cell.length_c   1.000
_cell.angle_alpha   90.00
_cell.angle_beta   90.00
_cell.angle_gamma   90.00
#
_symmetry.space_group_name_H-M   'P 1'
#
loop_
_entity.id
_entity.type
_entity.pdbx_description
1 polymer ?
#
loop_
_entity_poly.entity_id
_entity_poly.type
_entity_poly.pdbx_seq_one_letter_code
_entity_poly.pdbx_strand_id
1 'polypeptide(L)'
;MKVHIHPHYAAYESYIRAIPSEEYEREEVYCNRRNTVERVRFGDKDFVIKKYKRPALINCLIYTWFRKSKAQRAFEYAELFLQQGIETAPPVAYIEIKKNGFFHTGYFISEYLPYPLVTDMFGTEMEEEEKKRLRHDLVDFTLQLHLNKVL
;
A
#
# COMPACT_ATOMS: atom_id res chain seq x y z
N MET A 1 -19.88 -0.26 -2.89
CA MET A 1 -18.43 -0.31 -3.16
C MET A 1 -18.00 1.01 -3.77
N LYS A 2 -16.97 1.66 -3.21
CA LYS A 2 -16.31 2.84 -3.79
C LYS A 2 -14.95 2.39 -4.32
N VAL A 3 -14.64 2.72 -5.56
CA VAL A 3 -13.36 2.40 -6.20
C VAL A 3 -12.78 3.69 -6.76
N HIS A 4 -11.53 3.93 -6.49
CA HIS A 4 -10.75 5.00 -7.10
C HIS A 4 -9.53 4.38 -7.76
N ILE A 5 -9.31 4.67 -9.03
CA ILE A 5 -8.21 4.15 -9.83
C ILE A 5 -7.43 5.34 -10.36
N HIS A 6 -6.12 5.32 -10.20
CA HIS A 6 -5.26 6.34 -10.79
C HIS A 6 -5.35 6.25 -12.32
N PRO A 7 -5.51 7.35 -13.07
CA PRO A 7 -5.76 7.35 -14.52
C PRO A 7 -4.77 6.52 -15.33
N HIS A 8 -3.51 6.48 -14.90
CA HIS A 8 -2.46 5.70 -15.56
C HIS A 8 -2.74 4.18 -15.61
N TYR A 9 -3.59 3.68 -14.70
CA TYR A 9 -3.93 2.25 -14.57
C TYR A 9 -5.35 1.92 -15.01
N ALA A 10 -5.98 2.78 -15.80
CA ALA A 10 -7.35 2.56 -16.30
C ALA A 10 -7.51 1.24 -17.06
N ALA A 11 -6.47 0.78 -17.77
CA ALA A 11 -6.47 -0.50 -18.48
C ALA A 11 -6.66 -1.73 -17.56
N TYR A 12 -6.38 -1.61 -16.27
CA TYR A 12 -6.51 -2.69 -15.28
C TYR A 12 -7.81 -2.60 -14.47
N GLU A 13 -8.75 -1.73 -14.84
CA GLU A 13 -9.98 -1.49 -14.08
C GLU A 13 -10.77 -2.78 -13.81
N SER A 14 -10.90 -3.67 -14.80
CA SER A 14 -11.63 -4.93 -14.66
C SER A 14 -11.03 -5.82 -13.57
N TYR A 15 -9.71 -5.97 -13.55
CA TYR A 15 -8.99 -6.73 -12.52
C TYR A 15 -9.13 -6.09 -11.14
N ILE A 16 -8.96 -4.75 -11.07
CA ILE A 16 -9.04 -4.01 -9.81
C ILE A 16 -10.45 -4.12 -9.20
N ARG A 17 -11.50 -4.04 -10.01
CA ARG A 17 -12.88 -4.20 -9.53
C ARG A 17 -13.21 -5.61 -9.08
N ALA A 18 -12.51 -6.62 -9.58
CA ALA A 18 -12.66 -8.01 -9.17
C ALA A 18 -11.96 -8.36 -7.85
N ILE A 19 -10.98 -7.55 -7.39
CA ILE A 19 -10.21 -7.82 -6.16
C ILE A 19 -11.09 -8.20 -4.95
N PRO A 20 -12.25 -7.56 -4.68
CA PRO A 20 -13.08 -7.93 -3.54
C PRO A 20 -13.70 -9.32 -3.59
N SER A 21 -13.79 -9.97 -4.76
CA SER A 21 -14.25 -11.36 -4.88
C SER A 21 -13.21 -12.37 -4.41
N GLU A 22 -11.94 -11.95 -4.36
CA GLU A 22 -10.77 -12.79 -4.03
C GLU A 22 -10.56 -13.97 -5.01
N GLU A 23 -11.16 -13.88 -6.20
CA GLU A 23 -11.05 -14.87 -7.28
C GLU A 23 -9.89 -14.53 -8.22
N TYR A 24 -8.68 -14.41 -7.65
CA TYR A 24 -7.44 -14.16 -8.40
C TYR A 24 -6.31 -15.02 -7.85
N GLU A 25 -5.37 -15.33 -8.71
CA GLU A 25 -4.17 -16.08 -8.34
C GLU A 25 -3.20 -15.19 -7.57
N ARG A 26 -2.70 -15.72 -6.44
CA ARG A 26 -1.71 -15.06 -5.60
C ARG A 26 -0.33 -15.58 -5.94
N GLU A 27 0.56 -14.71 -6.38
CA GLU A 27 1.96 -15.06 -6.61
C GLU A 27 2.69 -15.28 -5.27
N GLU A 28 2.46 -14.38 -4.31
CA GLU A 28 3.14 -14.42 -3.03
C GLU A 28 2.31 -13.73 -1.93
N VAL A 29 2.38 -14.24 -0.71
CA VAL A 29 1.73 -13.66 0.47
C VAL A 29 2.79 -13.24 1.49
N TYR A 30 3.06 -11.95 1.60
CA TYR A 30 4.05 -11.39 2.51
C TYR A 30 3.60 -11.33 3.96
N CYS A 31 2.31 -11.09 4.19
CA CYS A 31 1.75 -10.97 5.52
C CYS A 31 0.28 -11.38 5.54
N ASN A 32 -0.10 -12.19 6.53
CA ASN A 32 -1.48 -12.57 6.77
C ASN A 32 -1.82 -12.54 8.27
N ARG A 33 -1.57 -11.40 8.94
CA ARG A 33 -1.88 -11.19 10.37
C ARG A 33 -3.04 -10.23 10.53
N ARG A 34 -2.77 -9.01 10.99
CA ARG A 34 -3.77 -7.94 11.17
C ARG A 34 -4.22 -7.34 9.82
N ASN A 35 -3.35 -7.35 8.82
CA ASN A 35 -3.64 -7.01 7.44
C ASN A 35 -3.13 -8.14 6.55
N THR A 36 -3.67 -8.28 5.35
CA THR A 36 -3.11 -9.16 4.33
C THR A 36 -2.36 -8.30 3.33
N VAL A 37 -1.13 -8.71 3.00
CA VAL A 37 -0.33 -8.08 1.95
C VAL A 37 0.11 -9.18 1.01
N GLU A 38 -0.23 -9.07 -0.25
CA GLU A 38 -0.01 -10.11 -1.24
C GLU A 38 0.39 -9.50 -2.58
N ARG A 39 1.24 -10.21 -3.31
CA ARG A 39 1.60 -9.92 -4.70
C ARG A 39 0.67 -10.69 -5.62
N VAL A 40 0.21 -10.01 -6.65
CA VAL A 40 -0.67 -10.57 -7.67
C VAL A 40 -0.22 -10.10 -9.04
N ARG A 41 -0.50 -10.90 -10.08
CA ARG A 41 -0.27 -10.52 -11.47
C ARG A 41 -1.60 -10.28 -12.17
N PHE A 42 -1.74 -9.11 -12.77
CA PHE A 42 -2.86 -8.76 -13.61
C PHE A 42 -2.36 -8.39 -15.01
N GLY A 43 -2.60 -9.27 -15.97
CA GLY A 43 -2.08 -9.10 -17.32
C GLY A 43 -0.56 -9.20 -17.35
N ASP A 44 0.10 -8.12 -17.74
CA ASP A 44 1.55 -8.02 -17.89
C ASP A 44 2.26 -7.38 -16.70
N LYS A 45 1.53 -6.96 -15.66
CA LYS A 45 2.06 -6.25 -14.49
C LYS A 45 1.80 -6.94 -13.17
N ASP A 46 2.75 -6.76 -12.27
CA ASP A 46 2.66 -7.20 -10.89
C ASP A 46 2.23 -6.04 -9.99
N PHE A 47 1.31 -6.35 -9.09
CA PHE A 47 0.76 -5.41 -8.11
C PHE A 47 0.88 -5.96 -6.70
N VAL A 48 0.91 -5.07 -5.74
CA VAL A 48 0.80 -5.42 -4.31
C VAL A 48 -0.56 -4.96 -3.81
N ILE A 49 -1.32 -5.89 -3.27
CA ILE A 49 -2.63 -5.63 -2.65
C ILE A 49 -2.46 -5.67 -1.14
N LYS A 50 -2.81 -4.57 -0.49
CA LYS A 50 -2.89 -4.49 0.97
C LYS A 50 -4.35 -4.41 1.41
N LYS A 51 -4.86 -5.52 1.94
CA LYS A 51 -6.21 -5.62 2.51
C LYS A 51 -6.19 -5.23 3.98
N TYR A 52 -6.96 -4.22 4.33
CA TYR A 52 -7.17 -3.79 5.71
C TYR A 52 -8.39 -4.51 6.28
N LYS A 53 -8.19 -5.34 7.32
CA LYS A 53 -9.27 -6.04 8.01
C LYS A 53 -10.25 -5.04 8.65
N ARG A 54 -11.46 -5.50 8.88
CA ARG A 54 -12.54 -4.72 9.50
C ARG A 54 -12.06 -4.09 10.81
N PRO A 55 -12.19 -2.77 10.97
CA PRO A 55 -11.90 -2.11 12.24
C PRO A 55 -12.94 -2.48 13.31
N ALA A 56 -12.62 -2.22 14.60
CA ALA A 56 -13.60 -2.35 15.68
C ALA A 56 -14.87 -1.51 15.41
N LEU A 57 -16.02 -1.91 15.95
CA LEU A 57 -17.33 -1.33 15.64
C LEU A 57 -17.38 0.20 15.77
N ILE A 58 -16.79 0.77 16.82
CA ILE A 58 -16.72 2.22 17.03
C ILE A 58 -15.93 2.90 15.90
N ASN A 59 -14.82 2.30 15.48
CA ASN A 59 -14.01 2.81 14.38
C ASN A 59 -14.72 2.66 13.02
N CYS A 60 -15.59 1.68 12.84
CA CYS A 60 -16.42 1.56 11.65
C CYS A 60 -17.30 2.81 11.45
N LEU A 61 -17.93 3.32 12.50
CA LEU A 61 -18.75 4.53 12.47
C LEU A 61 -17.92 5.76 12.09
N ILE A 62 -16.76 5.92 12.73
CA ILE A 62 -15.84 7.04 12.48
C ILE A 62 -15.34 7.04 11.04
N TYR A 63 -14.94 5.90 10.49
CA TYR A 63 -14.51 5.78 9.10
C TYR A 63 -15.66 5.89 8.08
N THR A 64 -16.88 5.70 8.51
CA THR A 64 -18.03 5.83 7.60
C THR A 64 -18.38 7.29 7.33
N TRP A 65 -18.28 8.18 8.33
CA TRP A 65 -18.78 9.55 8.23
C TRP A 65 -17.76 10.65 8.49
N PHE A 66 -16.71 10.38 9.27
CA PHE A 66 -15.83 11.46 9.77
C PHE A 66 -14.37 11.34 9.33
N ARG A 67 -13.92 10.18 8.86
CA ARG A 67 -12.49 9.97 8.57
C ARG A 67 -12.28 9.15 7.32
N LYS A 68 -11.31 9.57 6.48
CA LYS A 68 -10.83 8.78 5.34
C LYS A 68 -10.33 7.41 5.81
N SER A 69 -10.64 6.36 5.05
CA SER A 69 -10.16 5.01 5.35
C SER A 69 -8.63 4.92 5.30
N LYS A 70 -8.07 3.85 5.88
CA LYS A 70 -6.63 3.58 5.78
C LYS A 70 -6.19 3.38 4.33
N ALA A 71 -7.04 2.74 3.51
CA ALA A 71 -6.76 2.50 2.10
C ALA A 71 -6.70 3.82 1.31
N GLN A 72 -7.69 4.69 1.48
CA GLN A 72 -7.71 6.00 0.86
C GLN A 72 -6.51 6.85 1.28
N ARG A 73 -6.19 6.89 2.59
CA ARG A 73 -5.04 7.65 3.08
C ARG A 73 -3.72 7.12 2.52
N ALA A 74 -3.54 5.79 2.47
CA ALA A 74 -2.34 5.19 1.90
C ALA A 74 -2.14 5.59 0.44
N PHE A 75 -3.23 5.63 -0.34
CA PHE A 75 -3.20 6.08 -1.72
C PHE A 75 -2.80 7.57 -1.82
N GLU A 76 -3.50 8.45 -1.10
CA GLU A 76 -3.25 9.90 -1.14
C GLU A 76 -1.84 10.27 -0.65
N TYR A 77 -1.33 9.59 0.39
CA TYR A 77 0.04 9.80 0.85
C TYR A 77 1.08 9.32 -0.16
N ALA A 78 0.85 8.19 -0.84
CA ALA A 78 1.77 7.73 -1.87
C ALA A 78 1.82 8.73 -3.05
N GLU A 79 0.67 9.28 -3.48
CA GLU A 79 0.64 10.34 -4.48
C GLU A 79 1.40 11.59 -4.01
N LEU A 80 1.16 12.01 -2.77
CA LEU A 80 1.84 13.18 -2.19
C LEU A 80 3.36 12.99 -2.14
N PHE A 81 3.83 11.80 -1.76
CA PHE A 81 5.26 11.48 -1.70
C PHE A 81 5.90 11.61 -3.08
N LEU A 82 5.29 11.00 -4.10
CA LEU A 82 5.79 11.10 -5.47
C LEU A 82 5.81 12.55 -5.97
N GLN A 83 4.79 13.35 -5.65
CA GLN A 83 4.75 14.77 -5.99
C GLN A 83 5.86 15.60 -5.29
N GLN A 84 6.28 15.17 -4.11
CA GLN A 84 7.39 15.78 -3.35
C GLN A 84 8.77 15.21 -3.70
N GLY A 85 8.84 14.32 -4.69
CA GLY A 85 10.11 13.68 -5.09
C GLY A 85 10.59 12.62 -4.10
N ILE A 86 9.71 12.13 -3.20
CA ILE A 86 10.01 11.03 -2.29
C ILE A 86 9.61 9.73 -2.98
N GLU A 87 10.58 8.86 -3.21
CA GLU A 87 10.35 7.58 -3.88
C GLU A 87 9.49 6.65 -3.03
N THR A 88 8.43 6.14 -3.62
CA THR A 88 7.55 5.11 -3.05
C THR A 88 6.91 4.30 -4.17
N ALA A 89 6.34 3.13 -3.81
CA ALA A 89 5.61 2.34 -4.79
C ALA A 89 4.43 3.15 -5.38
N PRO A 90 4.36 3.29 -6.71
CA PRO A 90 3.29 4.05 -7.35
C PRO A 90 1.91 3.56 -6.93
N PRO A 91 1.02 4.45 -6.47
CA PRO A 91 -0.33 4.06 -6.09
C PRO A 91 -1.17 3.79 -7.32
N VAL A 92 -1.84 2.65 -7.34
CA VAL A 92 -2.67 2.19 -8.45
C VAL A 92 -4.14 2.47 -8.20
N ALA A 93 -4.63 2.06 -7.03
CA ALA A 93 -6.03 2.23 -6.67
C ALA A 93 -6.28 2.09 -5.16
N TYR A 94 -7.46 2.53 -4.73
CA TYR A 94 -8.02 2.07 -3.48
C TYR A 94 -9.49 1.67 -3.64
N ILE A 95 -9.92 0.69 -2.83
CA ILE A 95 -11.27 0.18 -2.81
C ILE A 95 -11.80 0.26 -1.39
N GLU A 96 -13.04 0.73 -1.23
CA GLU A 96 -13.76 0.74 0.03
C GLU A 96 -15.08 -0.04 -0.09
N ILE A 97 -15.26 -1.01 0.78
CA ILE A 97 -16.48 -1.79 0.85
C ILE A 97 -17.27 -1.36 2.08
N LYS A 98 -18.55 -1.06 1.86
CA LYS A 98 -19.53 -0.84 2.92
C LYS A 98 -20.50 -2.01 2.95
N LYS A 99 -20.87 -2.47 4.16
CA LYS A 99 -21.96 -3.42 4.39
C LYS A 99 -22.98 -2.78 5.33
N ASN A 100 -24.25 -2.83 4.98
CA ASN A 100 -25.34 -2.20 5.75
C ASN A 100 -25.08 -0.70 6.03
N GLY A 101 -24.51 0.02 5.06
CA GLY A 101 -24.18 1.44 5.20
C GLY A 101 -22.88 1.75 5.93
N PHE A 102 -22.24 0.81 6.61
CA PHE A 102 -21.02 1.02 7.39
C PHE A 102 -19.76 0.53 6.68
N PHE A 103 -18.63 1.22 6.92
CA PHE A 103 -17.33 0.78 6.41
C PHE A 103 -17.01 -0.63 6.91
N HIS A 104 -16.66 -1.51 5.99
CA HIS A 104 -16.36 -2.90 6.30
C HIS A 104 -14.89 -3.24 6.06
N THR A 105 -14.39 -2.98 4.87
CA THR A 105 -13.03 -3.35 4.46
C THR A 105 -12.50 -2.38 3.42
N GLY A 106 -11.19 -2.20 3.37
CA GLY A 106 -10.53 -1.40 2.35
C GLY A 106 -9.33 -2.12 1.76
N TYR A 107 -9.04 -1.85 0.50
CA TYR A 107 -7.87 -2.35 -0.21
C TYR A 107 -7.09 -1.15 -0.74
N PHE A 108 -5.80 -1.17 -0.54
CA PHE A 108 -4.85 -0.29 -1.21
C PHE A 108 -4.02 -1.13 -2.17
N ILE A 109 -3.91 -0.68 -3.40
CA ILE A 109 -3.19 -1.34 -4.47
C ILE A 109 -2.07 -0.41 -4.91
N SER A 110 -0.85 -0.94 -5.00
CA SER A 110 0.32 -0.27 -5.55
C SER A 110 1.01 -1.13 -6.59
N GLU A 111 1.88 -0.57 -7.40
CA GLU A 111 2.80 -1.38 -8.21
C GLU A 111 3.71 -2.22 -7.31
N TYR A 112 4.10 -3.38 -7.81
CA TYR A 112 5.15 -4.18 -7.20
C TYR A 112 6.51 -3.61 -7.59
N LEU A 113 7.35 -3.40 -6.60
CA LEU A 113 8.75 -3.01 -6.79
C LEU A 113 9.64 -4.19 -6.36
N PRO A 114 10.56 -4.67 -7.20
CA PRO A 114 11.40 -5.83 -6.91
C PRO A 114 12.60 -5.46 -6.03
N TYR A 115 12.36 -4.71 -4.97
CA TYR A 115 13.39 -4.32 -4.00
C TYR A 115 13.31 -5.22 -2.76
N PRO A 116 14.47 -5.61 -2.18
CA PRO A 116 14.50 -6.32 -0.92
C PRO A 116 13.97 -5.44 0.22
N LEU A 117 13.41 -6.07 1.24
CA LEU A 117 13.05 -5.36 2.45
C LEU A 117 14.33 -4.93 3.21
N VAL A 118 14.30 -3.72 3.76
CA VAL A 118 15.43 -3.21 4.57
C VAL A 118 15.75 -4.14 5.74
N THR A 119 14.72 -4.78 6.34
CA THR A 119 14.90 -5.78 7.40
C THR A 119 15.71 -7.00 6.93
N ASP A 120 15.52 -7.43 5.70
CA ASP A 120 16.22 -8.59 5.14
C ASP A 120 17.67 -8.23 4.83
N MET A 121 17.90 -6.99 4.39
CA MET A 121 19.25 -6.47 4.16
C MET A 121 20.08 -6.45 5.44
N PHE A 122 19.52 -6.04 6.58
CA PHE A 122 20.22 -6.07 7.88
C PHE A 122 20.46 -7.48 8.42
N GLY A 123 19.71 -8.48 7.96
CA GLY A 123 19.86 -9.88 8.34
C GLY A 123 20.89 -10.66 7.52
N THR A 124 21.37 -10.11 6.41
CA THR A 124 22.41 -10.73 5.56
C THR A 124 23.82 -10.38 6.03
N GLU A 125 24.80 -11.23 5.66
CA GLU A 125 26.23 -10.91 5.84
C GLU A 125 26.64 -9.81 4.85
N MET A 126 26.33 -8.57 5.22
CA MET A 126 26.80 -7.38 4.49
C MET A 126 28.13 -6.92 5.06
N GLU A 127 28.98 -6.37 4.19
CA GLU A 127 30.19 -5.70 4.65
C GLU A 127 29.88 -4.45 5.49
N GLU A 128 30.72 -4.14 6.45
CA GLU A 128 30.49 -3.00 7.38
C GLU A 128 30.36 -1.65 6.64
N GLU A 129 31.05 -1.50 5.51
CA GLU A 129 30.94 -0.28 4.71
C GLU A 129 29.57 -0.18 4.00
N GLU A 130 28.99 -1.28 3.53
CA GLU A 130 27.65 -1.31 2.97
C GLU A 130 26.59 -1.03 4.03
N LYS A 131 26.73 -1.62 5.23
CA LYS A 131 25.84 -1.33 6.37
C LYS A 131 25.89 0.14 6.75
N LYS A 132 27.07 0.77 6.67
CA LYS A 132 27.25 2.19 6.96
C LYS A 132 26.54 3.05 5.92
N ARG A 133 26.67 2.74 4.63
CA ARG A 133 25.95 3.43 3.55
C ARG A 133 24.45 3.31 3.74
N LEU A 134 23.92 2.09 3.94
CA LEU A 134 22.51 1.85 4.14
C LEU A 134 21.95 2.65 5.35
N ARG A 135 22.73 2.74 6.45
CA ARG A 135 22.35 3.57 7.60
C ARG A 135 22.30 5.05 7.26
N HIS A 136 23.25 5.52 6.47
CA HIS A 136 23.29 6.91 6.03
C HIS A 136 22.09 7.24 5.14
N ASP A 137 21.81 6.41 4.14
CA ASP A 137 20.67 6.56 3.24
C ASP A 137 19.33 6.56 4.02
N LEU A 138 19.22 5.72 5.05
CA LEU A 138 18.04 5.67 5.90
C LEU A 138 17.83 6.96 6.72
N VAL A 139 18.94 7.54 7.21
CA VAL A 139 18.93 8.82 7.92
C VAL A 139 18.52 9.94 6.97
N ASP A 140 19.12 10.00 5.78
CA ASP A 140 18.80 11.01 4.78
C ASP A 140 17.33 10.93 4.33
N PHE A 141 16.84 9.72 4.09
CA PHE A 141 15.43 9.48 3.78
C PHE A 141 14.51 9.97 4.91
N THR A 142 14.85 9.64 6.15
CA THR A 142 14.08 10.09 7.32
C THR A 142 14.09 11.60 7.45
N LEU A 143 15.23 12.24 7.21
CA LEU A 143 15.35 13.68 7.20
C LEU A 143 14.49 14.34 6.12
N GLN A 144 14.46 13.75 4.91
CA GLN A 144 13.57 14.22 3.84
C GLN A 144 12.10 14.16 4.26
N LEU A 145 11.66 13.09 4.91
CA LEU A 145 10.29 12.96 5.41
C LEU A 145 9.95 14.06 6.41
N HIS A 146 10.86 14.36 7.35
CA HIS A 146 10.66 15.45 8.32
C HIS A 146 10.63 16.84 7.65
N LEU A 147 11.54 17.12 6.73
CA LEU A 147 11.58 18.40 6.02
C LEU A 147 10.32 18.64 5.20
N ASN A 148 9.74 17.59 4.64
CA ASN A 148 8.47 17.65 3.91
C ASN A 148 7.23 17.57 4.81
N LYS A 149 7.38 17.59 6.14
CA LYS A 149 6.28 17.55 7.14
C LYS A 149 5.40 16.31 7.01
N VAL A 150 6.00 15.20 6.66
CA VAL A 150 5.30 13.91 6.50
C VAL A 150 5.27 13.13 7.82
N LEU A 151 6.24 13.38 8.69
CA LEU A 151 6.37 12.82 10.04
C LEU A 151 6.32 13.93 11.08
#